data_83ff698f46d06f5b785fb7501ed4a327
#
_entry.id   83ff698f46d06f5b785fb7501ed4a327
#
_cell.length_a   1.000
_cell.length_b   1.000
_cell.length_c   1.000
_cell.angle_alpha   90.00
_cell.angle_beta   90.00
_cell.angle_gamma   90.00
#
_symmetry.space_group_name_H-M   'P 1'
#
loop_
_entity.id
_entity.type
_entity.pdbx_description
1 polymer ?
#
loop_
_entity_poly.entity_id
_entity_poly.type
_entity_poly.pdbx_seq_one_letter_code
_entity_poly.pdbx_strand_id
1 'polypeptide(L)'
;MAPRLKYKNIDFLNHLGNADKPSLANIKRILKSFGDINKDLGIKIAITGTNGKGSVAKSLSTILKNSGFKVGLYTSPHLFKINERIQVNDKCISDLELDSYIKKIIDKQNKFNIKLSYFELLTSSAIQFFKFKKNDINIFEVGLGGRFDATNIIKSDISLITNVGKDHMEYLGNSISKIANEKAGIIKKRAHVITSATGIALSIIKNHAKLQKSEIYEYKKDFIVNDISDSSEYISDKKIIFKSSLKGLHQKKNLALTLKT
;
A
#
# COMPACT_ATOMS: atom_id res chain seq x y z
N MET A 1 -8.25 27.28 -31.67
CA MET A 1 -7.06 26.57 -31.19
C MET A 1 -7.42 25.86 -29.90
N ALA A 2 -7.42 24.52 -29.87
CA ALA A 2 -7.61 23.77 -28.63
C ALA A 2 -6.46 24.13 -27.65
N PRO A 3 -6.73 24.34 -26.35
CA PRO A 3 -5.67 24.64 -25.40
C PRO A 3 -4.67 23.49 -25.40
N ARG A 4 -3.38 23.76 -25.63
CA ARG A 4 -2.32 22.77 -25.48
C ARG A 4 -2.39 22.25 -24.05
N LEU A 5 -2.71 20.96 -23.88
CA LEU A 5 -2.73 20.29 -22.58
C LEU A 5 -1.36 20.50 -21.91
N LYS A 6 -1.36 21.18 -20.76
CA LYS A 6 -0.14 21.54 -20.03
C LYS A 6 0.61 20.28 -19.54
N TYR A 7 -0.13 19.21 -19.24
CA TYR A 7 0.37 17.94 -18.67
C TYR A 7 -0.17 16.75 -19.47
N LYS A 8 0.33 16.60 -20.69
CA LYS A 8 -0.16 15.58 -21.65
C LYS A 8 0.01 14.13 -21.21
N ASN A 9 0.98 13.84 -20.35
CA ASN A 9 1.23 12.48 -19.90
C ASN A 9 0.28 12.08 -18.73
N ILE A 10 -0.10 13.05 -17.90
CA ILE A 10 -1.18 12.84 -16.90
C ILE A 10 -2.51 12.61 -17.62
N ASP A 11 -2.78 13.41 -18.66
CA ASP A 11 -3.99 13.26 -19.47
C ASP A 11 -4.01 11.89 -20.18
N PHE A 12 -2.92 11.47 -20.77
CA PHE A 12 -2.78 10.13 -21.35
C PHE A 12 -3.07 9.03 -20.32
N LEU A 13 -2.53 9.15 -19.10
CA LEU A 13 -2.77 8.20 -18.03
C LEU A 13 -4.27 8.05 -17.71
N ASN A 14 -5.03 9.17 -17.69
CA ASN A 14 -6.45 9.15 -17.37
C ASN A 14 -7.31 8.41 -18.43
N HIS A 15 -6.79 8.21 -19.63
CA HIS A 15 -7.45 7.43 -20.69
C HIS A 15 -7.06 5.94 -20.70
N LEU A 16 -6.15 5.50 -19.83
CA LEU A 16 -5.79 4.10 -19.73
C LEU A 16 -6.83 3.31 -18.95
N GLY A 17 -7.14 2.11 -19.45
CA GLY A 17 -7.98 1.14 -18.77
C GLY A 17 -7.24 0.31 -17.71
N ASN A 18 -7.98 -0.60 -17.10
CA ASN A 18 -7.44 -1.61 -16.22
C ASN A 18 -6.74 -2.73 -17.02
N ALA A 19 -5.92 -3.54 -16.36
CA ALA A 19 -5.30 -4.70 -16.99
C ALA A 19 -6.34 -5.79 -17.28
N ASP A 20 -6.29 -6.36 -18.48
CA ASP A 20 -7.20 -7.47 -18.88
C ASP A 20 -6.96 -8.74 -18.06
N LYS A 21 -5.70 -8.99 -17.69
CA LYS A 21 -5.31 -10.15 -16.87
C LYS A 21 -4.34 -9.75 -15.78
N PRO A 22 -4.57 -10.19 -14.52
CA PRO A 22 -3.67 -9.89 -13.41
C PRO A 22 -2.29 -10.50 -13.63
N SER A 23 -1.25 -9.68 -13.74
CA SER A 23 0.14 -10.14 -13.90
C SER A 23 1.11 -9.04 -13.45
N LEU A 24 2.21 -9.43 -12.83
CA LEU A 24 3.30 -8.50 -12.47
C LEU A 24 4.45 -8.51 -13.50
N ALA A 25 4.32 -9.26 -14.59
CA ALA A 25 5.43 -9.44 -15.54
C ALA A 25 5.83 -8.13 -16.23
N ASN A 26 4.85 -7.38 -16.72
CA ASN A 26 5.07 -6.15 -17.46
C ASN A 26 5.69 -5.05 -16.57
N ILE A 27 5.05 -4.77 -15.43
CA ILE A 27 5.56 -3.78 -14.47
C ILE A 27 6.96 -4.15 -13.97
N LYS A 28 7.22 -5.44 -13.71
CA LYS A 28 8.54 -5.94 -13.31
C LYS A 28 9.61 -5.68 -14.36
N ARG A 29 9.31 -5.93 -15.64
CA ARG A 29 10.24 -5.71 -16.74
C ARG A 29 10.57 -4.23 -16.91
N ILE A 30 9.56 -3.37 -16.84
CA ILE A 30 9.74 -1.92 -16.92
C ILE A 30 10.57 -1.42 -15.72
N LEU A 31 10.21 -1.75 -14.49
CA LEU A 31 10.92 -1.27 -13.31
C LEU A 31 12.37 -1.77 -13.22
N LYS A 32 12.63 -3.02 -13.62
CA LYS A 32 14.01 -3.54 -13.71
C LYS A 32 14.90 -2.77 -14.68
N SER A 33 14.34 -2.14 -15.70
CA SER A 33 15.10 -1.32 -16.64
C SER A 33 15.65 -0.02 -16.04
N PHE A 34 15.19 0.35 -14.83
CA PHE A 34 15.71 1.45 -14.02
C PHE A 34 16.67 0.96 -12.90
N GLY A 35 17.05 -0.31 -12.91
CA GLY A 35 17.90 -0.95 -11.89
C GLY A 35 17.13 -1.76 -10.86
N ASP A 36 17.72 -1.97 -9.67
CA ASP A 36 17.06 -2.71 -8.59
C ASP A 36 15.82 -1.96 -8.11
N ILE A 37 14.69 -2.66 -8.13
CA ILE A 37 13.38 -2.08 -7.77
C ILE A 37 13.35 -1.65 -6.31
N ASN A 38 13.99 -2.39 -5.41
CA ASN A 38 13.92 -2.18 -3.97
C ASN A 38 15.03 -1.30 -3.40
N LYS A 39 16.07 -1.04 -4.19
CA LYS A 39 17.17 -0.17 -3.79
C LYS A 39 16.67 1.28 -3.63
N ASP A 40 17.16 1.97 -2.64
CA ASP A 40 16.85 3.38 -2.32
C ASP A 40 15.36 3.65 -1.95
N LEU A 41 14.64 2.62 -1.48
CA LEU A 41 13.26 2.76 -1.00
C LEU A 41 13.14 2.77 0.54
N GLY A 42 14.24 2.75 1.28
CA GLY A 42 14.19 2.66 2.74
C GLY A 42 13.37 1.45 3.23
N ILE A 43 12.71 1.59 4.37
CA ILE A 43 11.77 0.59 4.89
C ILE A 43 10.48 0.62 4.06
N LYS A 44 9.98 -0.53 3.67
CA LYS A 44 8.80 -0.68 2.80
C LYS A 44 7.68 -1.37 3.55
N ILE A 45 6.54 -0.71 3.66
CA ILE A 45 5.34 -1.20 4.33
C ILE A 45 4.24 -1.37 3.28
N ALA A 46 3.75 -2.58 3.09
CA ALA A 46 2.61 -2.88 2.22
C ALA A 46 1.35 -3.08 3.05
N ILE A 47 0.26 -2.42 2.68
CA ILE A 47 -1.01 -2.47 3.42
C ILE A 47 -2.12 -2.96 2.50
N THR A 48 -2.73 -4.10 2.85
CA THR A 48 -3.95 -4.60 2.20
C THR A 48 -5.06 -4.86 3.22
N GLY A 49 -6.25 -5.14 2.73
CA GLY A 49 -7.43 -5.48 3.51
C GLY A 49 -8.71 -5.14 2.75
N THR A 50 -9.85 -5.51 3.28
CA THR A 50 -11.14 -5.08 2.73
C THR A 50 -11.38 -3.63 3.11
N ASN A 51 -11.39 -3.30 4.39
CA ASN A 51 -11.61 -1.97 4.92
C ASN A 51 -10.43 -1.47 5.74
N GLY A 52 -10.28 -0.15 5.88
CA GLY A 52 -9.33 0.48 6.78
C GLY A 52 -7.92 0.66 6.23
N LYS A 53 -7.60 0.22 5.01
CA LYS A 53 -6.29 0.37 4.38
C LYS A 53 -5.80 1.82 4.42
N GLY A 54 -6.53 2.74 3.79
CA GLY A 54 -6.17 4.15 3.72
C GLY A 54 -6.10 4.83 5.09
N SER A 55 -7.02 4.48 6.03
CA SER A 55 -6.97 5.00 7.41
C SER A 55 -5.68 4.59 8.13
N VAL A 56 -5.28 3.33 8.04
CA VAL A 56 -4.03 2.83 8.62
C VAL A 56 -2.81 3.46 7.94
N ALA A 57 -2.80 3.50 6.60
CA ALA A 57 -1.72 4.09 5.82
C ALA A 57 -1.50 5.57 6.19
N LYS A 58 -2.57 6.35 6.27
CA LYS A 58 -2.50 7.78 6.62
C LYS A 58 -2.10 8.00 8.07
N SER A 59 -2.68 7.26 9.03
CA SER A 59 -2.32 7.36 10.44
C SER A 59 -0.85 7.01 10.66
N LEU A 60 -0.37 5.92 10.04
CA LEU A 60 1.02 5.49 10.12
C LEU A 60 1.96 6.54 9.52
N SER A 61 1.64 7.07 8.33
CA SER A 61 2.42 8.14 7.70
C SER A 61 2.52 9.37 8.59
N THR A 62 1.42 9.76 9.23
CA THR A 62 1.38 10.93 10.12
C THR A 62 2.24 10.73 11.38
N ILE A 63 2.14 9.56 12.03
CA ILE A 63 2.92 9.24 13.23
C ILE A 63 4.42 9.22 12.88
N LEU A 64 4.81 8.50 11.85
CA LEU A 64 6.22 8.38 11.43
C LEU A 64 6.81 9.73 11.01
N LYS A 65 6.06 10.53 10.26
CA LYS A 65 6.48 11.90 9.92
C LYS A 65 6.71 12.75 11.18
N ASN A 66 5.78 12.71 12.13
CA ASN A 66 5.91 13.49 13.39
C ASN A 66 7.03 12.96 14.29
N SER A 67 7.46 11.71 14.08
CA SER A 67 8.65 11.13 14.71
C SER A 67 9.96 11.47 13.98
N GLY A 68 9.93 12.36 12.98
CA GLY A 68 11.11 12.87 12.29
C GLY A 68 11.52 12.11 11.03
N PHE A 69 10.82 11.05 10.65
CA PHE A 69 11.12 10.29 9.42
C PHE A 69 10.61 11.00 8.17
N LYS A 70 11.32 10.82 7.08
CA LYS A 70 10.85 11.19 5.74
C LYS A 70 10.03 10.06 5.16
N VAL A 71 8.72 10.27 5.03
CA VAL A 71 7.75 9.22 4.71
C VAL A 71 7.16 9.44 3.32
N GLY A 72 7.29 8.44 2.45
CA GLY A 72 6.53 8.31 1.21
C GLY A 72 5.23 7.56 1.46
N LEU A 73 4.13 8.07 0.91
CA LEU A 73 2.81 7.48 1.03
C LEU A 73 2.17 7.33 -0.35
N TYR A 74 1.84 6.09 -0.73
CA TYR A 74 1.08 5.76 -1.93
C TYR A 74 -0.27 5.19 -1.54
N THR A 75 -1.35 5.83 -1.98
CA THR A 75 -2.75 5.47 -1.63
C THR A 75 -3.66 5.39 -2.84
N SER A 76 -4.81 4.71 -2.70
CA SER A 76 -5.85 4.64 -3.72
C SER A 76 -7.24 4.39 -3.13
N PRO A 77 -8.31 4.94 -3.75
CA PRO A 77 -8.31 5.94 -4.82
C PRO A 77 -7.97 7.35 -4.32
N HIS A 78 -7.93 8.35 -5.21
CA HIS A 78 -7.94 9.77 -4.86
C HIS A 78 -9.37 10.31 -4.73
N LEU A 79 -9.54 11.44 -4.06
CA LEU A 79 -10.83 12.12 -3.91
C LEU A 79 -11.05 13.17 -5.01
N PHE A 80 -10.06 14.02 -5.25
CA PHE A 80 -10.15 15.13 -6.20
C PHE A 80 -9.10 15.06 -7.30
N LYS A 81 -7.82 14.85 -6.92
CA LYS A 81 -6.68 14.88 -7.84
C LYS A 81 -5.82 13.65 -7.71
N ILE A 82 -5.35 13.13 -8.84
CA ILE A 82 -4.45 11.98 -8.91
C ILE A 82 -3.18 12.15 -8.05
N ASN A 83 -2.71 13.39 -7.88
CA ASN A 83 -1.54 13.73 -7.07
C ASN A 83 -1.67 13.30 -5.61
N GLU A 84 -2.90 13.24 -5.09
CA GLU A 84 -3.19 12.79 -3.72
C GLU A 84 -2.68 11.37 -3.46
N ARG A 85 -2.58 10.56 -4.51
CA ARG A 85 -2.11 9.17 -4.41
C ARG A 85 -0.62 9.05 -4.10
N ILE A 86 0.17 10.11 -4.33
CA ILE A 86 1.63 10.09 -4.16
C ILE A 86 2.05 11.27 -3.31
N GLN A 87 2.42 11.02 -2.07
CA GLN A 87 2.79 12.05 -1.10
C GLN A 87 4.17 11.76 -0.49
N VAL A 88 4.87 12.82 -0.13
CA VAL A 88 6.06 12.77 0.74
C VAL A 88 5.86 13.77 1.87
N ASN A 89 5.86 13.30 3.13
CA ASN A 89 5.60 14.12 4.31
C ASN A 89 4.35 15.01 4.16
N ASP A 90 3.20 14.39 3.77
CA ASP A 90 1.90 15.01 3.53
C ASP A 90 1.83 15.99 2.34
N LYS A 91 2.92 16.18 1.61
CA LYS A 91 2.92 17.00 0.40
C LYS A 91 2.71 16.12 -0.83
N CYS A 92 1.63 16.38 -1.56
CA CYS A 92 1.38 15.70 -2.82
C CYS A 92 2.50 15.99 -3.85
N ILE A 93 2.80 15.02 -4.70
CA ILE A 93 3.64 15.24 -5.87
C ILE A 93 3.06 16.37 -6.73
N SER A 94 3.88 17.26 -7.25
CA SER A 94 3.42 18.33 -8.16
C SER A 94 3.03 17.76 -9.53
N ASP A 95 2.17 18.48 -10.27
CA ASP A 95 1.76 18.09 -11.62
C ASP A 95 2.97 17.92 -12.54
N LEU A 96 3.95 18.83 -12.43
CA LEU A 96 5.18 18.78 -13.23
C LEU A 96 6.02 17.53 -12.93
N GLU A 97 6.22 17.20 -11.65
CA GLU A 97 6.94 15.99 -11.26
C GLU A 97 6.18 14.74 -11.73
N LEU A 98 4.88 14.67 -11.47
CA LEU A 98 4.05 13.52 -11.86
C LEU A 98 4.10 13.30 -13.38
N ASP A 99 3.87 14.34 -14.17
CA ASP A 99 3.92 14.27 -15.65
C ASP A 99 5.29 13.79 -16.14
N SER A 100 6.39 14.28 -15.52
CA SER A 100 7.75 13.87 -15.83
C SER A 100 8.01 12.38 -15.53
N TYR A 101 7.55 11.87 -14.37
CA TYR A 101 7.72 10.46 -14.03
C TYR A 101 6.86 9.55 -14.91
N ILE A 102 5.61 9.94 -15.21
CA ILE A 102 4.76 9.22 -16.15
C ILE A 102 5.45 9.13 -17.52
N LYS A 103 6.00 10.25 -18.02
CA LYS A 103 6.76 10.27 -19.27
C LYS A 103 7.91 9.28 -19.28
N LYS A 104 8.73 9.24 -18.22
CA LYS A 104 9.84 8.30 -18.10
C LYS A 104 9.39 6.84 -18.23
N ILE A 105 8.22 6.49 -17.64
CA ILE A 105 7.68 5.13 -17.74
C ILE A 105 7.15 4.86 -19.15
N ILE A 106 6.45 5.82 -19.78
CA ILE A 106 5.96 5.71 -21.15
C ILE A 106 7.13 5.51 -22.13
N ASP A 107 8.21 6.27 -21.99
CA ASP A 107 9.41 6.12 -22.84
C ASP A 107 9.97 4.68 -22.74
N LYS A 108 9.96 4.08 -21.55
CA LYS A 108 10.36 2.67 -21.38
C LYS A 108 9.34 1.68 -21.96
N GLN A 109 8.03 1.95 -21.80
CA GLN A 109 6.98 1.15 -22.43
C GLN A 109 7.21 1.07 -23.94
N ASN A 110 7.43 2.20 -24.58
CA ASN A 110 7.65 2.30 -26.03
C ASN A 110 8.93 1.55 -26.43
N LYS A 111 10.03 1.76 -25.68
CA LYS A 111 11.31 1.07 -25.95
C LYS A 111 11.20 -0.45 -25.89
N PHE A 112 10.41 -1.00 -24.98
CA PHE A 112 10.28 -2.45 -24.76
C PHE A 112 9.03 -3.05 -25.44
N ASN A 113 8.22 -2.24 -26.10
CA ASN A 113 6.92 -2.63 -26.66
C ASN A 113 6.04 -3.33 -25.60
N ILE A 114 5.93 -2.72 -24.42
CA ILE A 114 5.13 -3.23 -23.29
C ILE A 114 4.02 -2.23 -23.02
N LYS A 115 2.80 -2.73 -22.80
CA LYS A 115 1.68 -1.90 -22.34
C LYS A 115 1.48 -2.12 -20.84
N LEU A 116 1.41 -1.04 -20.08
CA LEU A 116 1.01 -1.02 -18.67
C LEU A 116 -0.42 -0.51 -18.56
N SER A 117 -1.17 -1.06 -17.61
CA SER A 117 -2.47 -0.49 -17.19
C SER A 117 -2.27 0.84 -16.45
N TYR A 118 -3.38 1.56 -16.25
CA TYR A 118 -3.42 2.78 -15.44
C TYR A 118 -2.67 2.63 -14.10
N PHE A 119 -3.03 1.58 -13.34
CA PHE A 119 -2.49 1.40 -12.00
C PHE A 119 -1.01 0.97 -12.01
N GLU A 120 -0.60 0.13 -12.96
CA GLU A 120 0.82 -0.26 -13.10
C GLU A 120 1.70 0.93 -13.48
N LEU A 121 1.23 1.80 -14.38
CA LEU A 121 1.97 2.99 -14.81
C LEU A 121 2.10 3.99 -13.66
N LEU A 122 1.01 4.25 -12.94
CA LEU A 122 1.02 5.15 -11.80
C LEU A 122 1.88 4.62 -10.65
N THR A 123 1.78 3.31 -10.33
CA THR A 123 2.61 2.66 -9.31
C THR A 123 4.09 2.73 -9.68
N SER A 124 4.43 2.51 -10.96
CA SER A 124 5.82 2.63 -11.45
C SER A 124 6.35 4.05 -11.28
N SER A 125 5.53 5.05 -11.58
CA SER A 125 5.87 6.47 -11.42
C SER A 125 6.10 6.81 -9.94
N ALA A 126 5.24 6.33 -9.04
CA ALA A 126 5.37 6.52 -7.59
C ALA A 126 6.67 5.91 -7.06
N ILE A 127 7.00 4.69 -7.46
CA ILE A 127 8.24 4.01 -7.06
C ILE A 127 9.47 4.82 -7.49
N GLN A 128 9.53 5.29 -8.75
CA GLN A 128 10.64 6.10 -9.23
C GLN A 128 10.75 7.45 -8.50
N PHE A 129 9.63 8.08 -8.20
CA PHE A 129 9.59 9.30 -7.41
C PHE A 129 10.12 9.08 -5.99
N PHE A 130 9.67 8.03 -5.29
CA PHE A 130 10.12 7.73 -3.94
C PHE A 130 11.62 7.37 -3.88
N LYS A 131 12.14 6.64 -4.87
CA LYS A 131 13.59 6.38 -5.00
C LYS A 131 14.37 7.68 -5.13
N PHE A 132 13.92 8.61 -5.97
CA PHE A 132 14.56 9.90 -6.13
C PHE A 132 14.52 10.74 -4.84
N LYS A 133 13.40 10.71 -4.12
CA LYS A 133 13.25 11.45 -2.86
C LYS A 133 14.07 10.84 -1.72
N LYS A 134 14.53 9.58 -1.83
CA LYS A 134 15.28 8.86 -0.79
C LYS A 134 14.60 8.94 0.56
N ASN A 135 13.33 8.48 0.61
CA ASN A 135 12.57 8.45 1.84
C ASN A 135 13.11 7.38 2.81
N ASP A 136 13.02 7.63 4.12
CA ASP A 136 13.38 6.64 5.14
C ASP A 136 12.41 5.46 5.14
N ILE A 137 11.12 5.76 4.95
CA ILE A 137 10.03 4.79 4.98
C ILE A 137 9.08 5.07 3.81
N ASN A 138 8.64 4.01 3.13
CA ASN A 138 7.61 4.11 2.10
C ASN A 138 6.45 3.17 2.40
N ILE A 139 5.25 3.72 2.44
CA ILE A 139 3.99 3.04 2.71
C ILE A 139 3.23 2.90 1.40
N PHE A 140 2.86 1.66 1.05
CA PHE A 140 2.13 1.35 -0.18
C PHE A 140 0.78 0.72 0.17
N GLU A 141 -0.29 1.44 -0.10
CA GLU A 141 -1.64 0.88 -0.06
C GLU A 141 -1.90 0.06 -1.32
N VAL A 142 -2.30 -1.19 -1.14
CA VAL A 142 -2.72 -2.09 -2.22
C VAL A 142 -4.05 -1.60 -2.79
N GLY A 143 -4.14 -1.48 -4.11
CA GLY A 143 -5.37 -1.07 -4.79
C GLY A 143 -6.44 -2.16 -4.74
N LEU A 144 -6.10 -3.38 -5.16
CA LEU A 144 -7.03 -4.51 -5.20
C LEU A 144 -6.35 -5.84 -4.84
N GLY A 145 -6.97 -6.59 -3.93
CA GLY A 145 -6.49 -7.93 -3.57
C GLY A 145 -5.13 -7.89 -2.87
N GLY A 146 -4.07 -8.27 -3.55
CA GLY A 146 -2.71 -8.26 -3.04
C GLY A 146 -1.72 -8.96 -3.96
N ARG A 147 -1.88 -10.24 -4.22
CA ARG A 147 -0.94 -11.08 -4.96
C ARG A 147 -0.50 -10.49 -6.31
N PHE A 148 -1.45 -10.01 -7.09
CA PHE A 148 -1.23 -9.47 -8.42
C PHE A 148 -1.38 -7.95 -8.50
N ASP A 149 -1.53 -7.28 -7.36
CA ASP A 149 -1.55 -5.82 -7.32
C ASP A 149 -0.19 -5.24 -7.73
N ALA A 150 -0.20 -4.14 -8.48
CA ALA A 150 1.04 -3.53 -8.98
C ALA A 150 2.00 -3.15 -7.86
N THR A 151 1.51 -2.78 -6.67
CA THR A 151 2.35 -2.47 -5.51
C THR A 151 3.10 -3.70 -4.99
N ASN A 152 2.62 -4.92 -5.28
CA ASN A 152 3.25 -6.16 -4.82
C ASN A 152 4.58 -6.51 -5.51
N ILE A 153 5.01 -5.69 -6.49
CA ILE A 153 6.35 -5.77 -7.06
C ILE A 153 7.45 -5.43 -6.05
N ILE A 154 7.11 -4.72 -5.00
CA ILE A 154 8.02 -4.30 -3.92
C ILE A 154 8.19 -5.44 -2.92
N LYS A 155 9.41 -5.64 -2.46
CA LYS A 155 9.72 -6.52 -1.33
C LYS A 155 9.48 -5.75 -0.03
N SER A 156 8.25 -5.79 0.47
CA SER A 156 7.90 -5.15 1.73
C SER A 156 8.63 -5.80 2.92
N ASP A 157 9.10 -4.97 3.83
CA ASP A 157 9.71 -5.38 5.10
C ASP A 157 8.61 -5.68 6.13
N ILE A 158 7.47 -4.95 6.02
CA ILE A 158 6.26 -5.16 6.82
C ILE A 158 5.07 -5.34 5.89
N SER A 159 4.29 -6.39 6.12
CA SER A 159 3.04 -6.69 5.41
C SER A 159 1.87 -6.57 6.38
N LEU A 160 1.02 -5.57 6.19
CA LEU A 160 -0.12 -5.30 7.06
C LEU A 160 -1.42 -5.71 6.37
N ILE A 161 -2.21 -6.56 7.02
CA ILE A 161 -3.50 -7.03 6.52
C ILE A 161 -4.58 -6.61 7.52
N THR A 162 -5.34 -5.55 7.19
CA THR A 162 -6.27 -4.94 8.14
C THR A 162 -7.40 -5.89 8.52
N ASN A 163 -8.12 -6.37 7.54
CA ASN A 163 -9.18 -7.37 7.69
C ASN A 163 -9.47 -8.07 6.37
N VAL A 164 -10.27 -9.12 6.42
CA VAL A 164 -10.74 -9.82 5.22
C VAL A 164 -12.25 -10.01 5.32
N GLY A 165 -12.96 -9.44 4.37
CA GLY A 165 -14.41 -9.56 4.18
C GLY A 165 -14.73 -9.84 2.71
N LYS A 166 -16.00 -10.08 2.40
CA LYS A 166 -16.49 -10.20 1.03
C LYS A 166 -16.45 -8.83 0.37
N ASP A 167 -15.64 -8.69 -0.67
CA ASP A 167 -15.45 -7.46 -1.42
C ASP A 167 -14.81 -7.79 -2.77
N HIS A 168 -15.18 -7.07 -3.83
CA HIS A 168 -14.66 -7.28 -5.19
C HIS A 168 -14.69 -8.76 -5.62
N MET A 169 -15.80 -9.45 -5.33
CA MET A 169 -15.91 -10.90 -5.53
C MET A 169 -15.73 -11.33 -6.98
N GLU A 170 -16.05 -10.46 -7.92
CA GLU A 170 -15.86 -10.65 -9.36
C GLU A 170 -14.38 -10.80 -9.74
N TYR A 171 -13.46 -10.17 -8.99
CA TYR A 171 -12.00 -10.23 -9.24
C TYR A 171 -11.27 -11.17 -8.29
N LEU A 172 -11.65 -11.18 -7.02
CA LEU A 172 -10.91 -11.90 -5.97
C LEU A 172 -11.48 -13.29 -5.67
N GLY A 173 -12.66 -13.59 -6.23
CA GLY A 173 -13.39 -14.83 -6.02
C GLY A 173 -14.42 -14.75 -4.90
N ASN A 174 -15.34 -15.70 -4.90
CA ASN A 174 -16.61 -15.69 -4.17
C ASN A 174 -16.53 -16.22 -2.72
N SER A 175 -15.34 -16.44 -2.17
CA SER A 175 -15.18 -16.95 -0.80
C SER A 175 -14.13 -16.17 -0.01
N ILE A 176 -14.32 -16.10 1.31
CA ILE A 176 -13.34 -15.51 2.23
C ILE A 176 -11.97 -16.15 2.05
N SER A 177 -11.92 -17.46 1.80
CA SER A 177 -10.67 -18.17 1.60
C SER A 177 -9.92 -17.70 0.36
N LYS A 178 -10.60 -17.48 -0.77
CA LYS A 178 -9.99 -16.97 -2.01
C LYS A 178 -9.48 -15.55 -1.79
N ILE A 179 -10.30 -14.66 -1.21
CA ILE A 179 -9.94 -13.28 -0.92
C ILE A 179 -8.75 -13.21 0.06
N ALA A 180 -8.74 -14.06 1.10
CA ALA A 180 -7.65 -14.14 2.06
C ALA A 180 -6.33 -14.58 1.40
N ASN A 181 -6.36 -15.56 0.48
CA ASN A 181 -5.20 -15.99 -0.28
C ASN A 181 -4.63 -14.89 -1.17
N GLU A 182 -5.50 -14.12 -1.84
CA GLU A 182 -5.07 -12.97 -2.64
C GLU A 182 -4.39 -11.90 -1.78
N LYS A 183 -5.00 -11.55 -0.63
CA LYS A 183 -4.42 -10.56 0.30
C LYS A 183 -3.13 -11.06 0.94
N ALA A 184 -3.06 -12.32 1.36
CA ALA A 184 -1.85 -12.91 1.92
C ALA A 184 -0.67 -12.99 0.92
N GLY A 185 -0.95 -12.83 -0.39
CA GLY A 185 0.07 -12.75 -1.43
C GLY A 185 1.05 -11.57 -1.30
N ILE A 186 0.78 -10.57 -0.44
CA ILE A 186 1.73 -9.49 -0.15
C ILE A 186 2.83 -9.88 0.83
N ILE A 187 2.67 -11.00 1.55
CA ILE A 187 3.65 -11.45 2.56
C ILE A 187 4.93 -11.87 1.87
N LYS A 188 6.04 -11.24 2.26
CA LYS A 188 7.37 -11.49 1.72
C LYS A 188 8.20 -12.33 2.65
N LYS A 189 9.22 -12.99 2.11
CA LYS A 189 10.12 -13.85 2.87
C LYS A 189 10.81 -13.08 4.00
N ARG A 190 10.69 -13.58 5.23
CA ARG A 190 11.26 -12.99 6.45
C ARG A 190 10.80 -11.57 6.76
N ALA A 191 9.61 -11.19 6.28
CA ALA A 191 8.98 -9.93 6.63
C ALA A 191 8.21 -10.05 7.95
N HIS A 192 7.84 -8.92 8.54
CA HIS A 192 6.88 -8.89 9.64
C HIS A 192 5.46 -8.82 9.08
N VAL A 193 4.55 -9.58 9.68
CA VAL A 193 3.13 -9.60 9.29
C VAL A 193 2.30 -9.11 10.46
N ILE A 194 1.46 -8.09 10.24
CA ILE A 194 0.58 -7.55 11.27
C ILE A 194 -0.86 -7.65 10.77
N THR A 195 -1.76 -8.23 11.57
CA THR A 195 -3.14 -8.43 11.10
C THR A 195 -4.19 -8.34 12.20
N SER A 196 -5.38 -7.86 11.83
CA SER A 196 -6.60 -8.01 12.63
C SER A 196 -7.64 -8.93 11.97
N ALA A 197 -7.23 -9.74 10.99
CA ALA A 197 -8.08 -10.77 10.41
C ALA A 197 -8.44 -11.85 11.45
N THR A 198 -9.58 -12.51 11.25
CA THR A 198 -10.11 -13.53 12.17
C THR A 198 -10.54 -14.78 11.41
N GLY A 199 -10.80 -15.87 12.13
CA GLY A 199 -11.36 -17.10 11.58
C GLY A 199 -10.52 -17.71 10.46
N ILE A 200 -11.16 -18.18 9.40
CA ILE A 200 -10.51 -18.84 8.27
C ILE A 200 -9.48 -17.95 7.55
N ALA A 201 -9.75 -16.63 7.49
CA ALA A 201 -8.81 -15.69 6.89
C ALA A 201 -7.51 -15.61 7.67
N LEU A 202 -7.58 -15.57 9.00
CA LEU A 202 -6.40 -15.59 9.87
C LEU A 202 -5.59 -16.87 9.68
N SER A 203 -6.24 -18.03 9.61
CA SER A 203 -5.57 -19.31 9.39
C SER A 203 -4.79 -19.33 8.07
N ILE A 204 -5.37 -18.79 7.00
CA ILE A 204 -4.71 -18.66 5.70
C ILE A 204 -3.51 -17.72 5.77
N ILE A 205 -3.65 -16.55 6.41
CA ILE A 205 -2.56 -15.59 6.59
C ILE A 205 -1.40 -16.23 7.39
N LYS A 206 -1.70 -16.96 8.46
CA LYS A 206 -0.71 -17.72 9.24
C LYS A 206 0.06 -18.74 8.40
N ASN A 207 -0.66 -19.47 7.55
CA ASN A 207 -0.02 -20.45 6.65
C ASN A 207 0.92 -19.76 5.66
N HIS A 208 0.51 -18.64 5.07
CA HIS A 208 1.38 -17.84 4.19
C HIS A 208 2.60 -17.29 4.95
N ALA A 209 2.42 -16.75 6.16
CA ALA A 209 3.52 -16.27 6.98
C ALA A 209 4.53 -17.39 7.29
N LYS A 210 4.04 -18.57 7.68
CA LYS A 210 4.88 -19.76 7.94
C LYS A 210 5.68 -20.17 6.71
N LEU A 211 5.05 -20.24 5.52
CA LEU A 211 5.71 -20.57 4.26
C LEU A 211 6.80 -19.54 3.88
N GLN A 212 6.58 -18.29 4.20
CA GLN A 212 7.53 -17.20 3.96
C GLN A 212 8.57 -17.05 5.08
N LYS A 213 8.49 -17.86 6.15
CA LYS A 213 9.33 -17.75 7.37
C LYS A 213 9.25 -16.34 7.97
N SER A 214 8.05 -15.77 7.98
CA SER A 214 7.72 -14.42 8.44
C SER A 214 7.12 -14.49 9.83
N GLU A 215 7.50 -13.55 10.67
CA GLU A 215 6.91 -13.37 11.99
C GLU A 215 5.53 -12.73 11.88
N ILE A 216 4.54 -13.23 12.66
CA ILE A 216 3.17 -12.72 12.61
C ILE A 216 2.72 -12.20 13.96
N TYR A 217 2.09 -11.03 13.97
CA TYR A 217 1.47 -10.37 15.12
C TYR A 217 -0.03 -10.25 14.89
N GLU A 218 -0.80 -10.76 15.84
CA GLU A 218 -2.25 -10.91 15.75
C GLU A 218 -2.96 -9.96 16.72
N TYR A 219 -3.92 -9.20 16.23
CA TYR A 219 -4.78 -8.37 17.08
C TYR A 219 -5.54 -9.23 18.11
N LYS A 220 -5.64 -8.76 19.35
CA LYS A 220 -6.18 -9.43 20.54
C LYS A 220 -5.32 -10.56 21.10
N LYS A 221 -4.24 -10.96 20.47
CA LYS A 221 -3.28 -11.92 21.00
C LYS A 221 -1.97 -11.24 21.39
N ASP A 222 -1.34 -10.54 20.44
CA ASP A 222 -0.03 -9.92 20.60
C ASP A 222 -0.14 -8.42 20.87
N PHE A 223 -1.26 -7.80 20.52
CA PHE A 223 -1.57 -6.38 20.76
C PHE A 223 -3.08 -6.12 20.75
N ILE A 224 -3.51 -5.08 21.47
CA ILE A 224 -4.91 -4.68 21.59
C ILE A 224 -5.03 -3.17 21.88
N VAL A 225 -6.18 -2.57 21.52
CA VAL A 225 -6.61 -1.25 22.02
C VAL A 225 -7.91 -1.40 22.77
N ASN A 226 -7.91 -0.95 24.02
CA ASN A 226 -9.07 -0.89 24.91
C ASN A 226 -9.52 0.55 25.14
N ASP A 227 -10.77 0.76 25.53
CA ASP A 227 -11.25 2.05 26.02
C ASP A 227 -10.96 2.19 27.51
N ILE A 228 -10.57 3.39 27.91
CA ILE A 228 -10.40 3.80 29.29
C ILE A 228 -11.03 5.19 29.42
N SER A 229 -12.27 5.26 29.94
CA SER A 229 -13.00 6.54 30.06
C SER A 229 -12.94 7.35 28.76
N ASP A 230 -12.34 8.54 28.77
CA ASP A 230 -12.20 9.46 27.63
C ASP A 230 -10.95 9.19 26.76
N SER A 231 -10.25 8.09 26.99
CA SER A 231 -8.99 7.75 26.33
C SER A 231 -9.02 6.31 25.80
N SER A 232 -8.01 5.96 25.05
CA SER A 232 -7.76 4.57 24.62
C SER A 232 -6.39 4.12 25.14
N GLU A 233 -6.28 2.85 25.46
CA GLU A 233 -5.07 2.20 25.93
C GLU A 233 -4.62 1.16 24.90
N TYR A 234 -3.45 1.35 24.32
CA TYR A 234 -2.79 0.32 23.52
C TYR A 234 -1.91 -0.52 24.44
N ILE A 235 -2.03 -1.84 24.30
CA ILE A 235 -1.25 -2.84 25.05
C ILE A 235 -0.59 -3.78 24.05
N SER A 236 0.74 -3.93 24.18
CA SER A 236 1.59 -4.93 23.51
C SER A 236 2.75 -5.24 24.46
N ASP A 237 3.97 -5.27 23.96
CA ASP A 237 5.23 -5.19 24.74
C ASP A 237 5.36 -3.87 25.52
N LYS A 238 4.63 -2.85 25.09
CA LYS A 238 4.52 -1.53 25.73
C LYS A 238 3.06 -1.15 25.94
N LYS A 239 2.82 -0.26 26.91
CA LYS A 239 1.52 0.31 27.21
C LYS A 239 1.55 1.81 26.84
N ILE A 240 0.59 2.26 26.02
CA ILE A 240 0.47 3.65 25.57
C ILE A 240 -0.98 4.10 25.79
N ILE A 241 -1.15 5.19 26.53
CA ILE A 241 -2.45 5.85 26.70
C ILE A 241 -2.51 7.02 25.71
N PHE A 242 -3.59 7.12 24.95
CA PHE A 242 -3.77 8.16 23.95
C PHE A 242 -5.22 8.57 23.77
N LYS A 243 -5.44 9.78 23.25
CA LYS A 243 -6.76 10.24 22.79
C LYS A 243 -6.80 10.21 21.28
N SER A 244 -7.82 9.56 20.72
CA SER A 244 -8.02 9.52 19.27
C SER A 244 -9.17 10.43 18.87
N SER A 245 -8.97 11.25 17.84
CA SER A 245 -10.05 11.97 17.16
C SER A 245 -10.88 11.08 16.24
N LEU A 246 -10.35 9.89 15.87
CA LEU A 246 -11.04 8.94 15.02
C LEU A 246 -12.08 8.15 15.84
N LYS A 247 -13.36 8.31 15.50
CA LYS A 247 -14.48 7.65 16.20
C LYS A 247 -14.87 6.33 15.53
N GLY A 248 -15.37 5.39 16.35
CA GLY A 248 -15.92 4.11 15.91
C GLY A 248 -15.03 2.90 16.21
N LEU A 249 -15.66 1.75 16.47
CA LEU A 249 -14.97 0.50 16.86
C LEU A 249 -13.94 0.02 15.82
N HIS A 250 -14.22 0.23 14.54
CA HIS A 250 -13.29 -0.13 13.45
C HIS A 250 -12.03 0.72 13.47
N GLN A 251 -12.10 1.99 13.91
CA GLN A 251 -10.92 2.87 13.99
C GLN A 251 -9.98 2.45 15.11
N LYS A 252 -10.48 1.87 16.20
CA LYS A 252 -9.62 1.31 17.27
C LYS A 252 -8.76 0.17 16.74
N LYS A 253 -9.34 -0.75 15.95
CA LYS A 253 -8.55 -1.80 15.29
C LYS A 253 -7.51 -1.21 14.33
N ASN A 254 -7.89 -0.21 13.55
CA ASN A 254 -6.97 0.47 12.64
C ASN A 254 -5.82 1.12 13.40
N LEU A 255 -6.10 1.81 14.52
CA LEU A 255 -5.09 2.41 15.38
C LEU A 255 -4.21 1.35 16.05
N ALA A 256 -4.79 0.24 16.52
CA ALA A 256 -4.00 -0.86 17.07
C ALA A 256 -2.99 -1.42 16.05
N LEU A 257 -3.42 -1.62 14.80
CA LEU A 257 -2.55 -2.02 13.70
C LEU A 257 -1.45 -0.98 13.44
N THR A 258 -1.82 0.30 13.41
CA THR A 258 -0.88 1.41 13.21
C THR A 258 0.18 1.46 14.30
N LEU A 259 -0.21 1.32 15.58
CA LEU A 259 0.71 1.40 16.72
C LEU A 259 1.60 0.16 16.86
N LYS A 260 1.18 -0.99 16.31
CA LYS A 260 2.00 -2.20 16.29
C LYS A 260 3.05 -2.18 15.16
N THR A 261 2.78 -1.40 14.11
CA THR A 261 3.67 -1.26 12.96
C THR A 261 4.86 -0.37 13.26
#